data_4cae94c836adfbf5cc33bf1cc5103a62
#
_entry.id   4cae94c836adfbf5cc33bf1cc5103a62
#
_cell.length_a   1.000
_cell.length_b   1.000
_cell.length_c   1.000
_cell.angle_alpha   90.00
_cell.angle_beta   90.00
_cell.angle_gamma   90.00
#
_symmetry.space_group_name_H-M   'P 1'
#
loop_
_entity.id
_entity.type
_entity.pdbx_description
1 polymer ?
#
loop_
_entity_poly.entity_id
_entity_poly.type
_entity_poly.pdbx_seq_one_letter_code
_entity_poly.pdbx_strand_id
1 'polypeptide(L)'
;MISKANATKGSAAAIDYIMKEEKQSYELYRNDVIGQNGSEILSEFREVQAMNENCTNNTFSIVLSPNNDVVHNRQELLRYTQDHLKNLGLENNQCIAYVHQNTKATHIHIIANRIDEKGKALDDSYIGFKAKNSAEKIALENGLKTAKEVRQEKEISRTLDKELNKELKADIYKKHNISVKQSRTFPEYMQKMYNKGCRIEPTINKGGKLQGFRIYDKMSGLDFKASEIHKNCGMKSMIEKGISFKGMTMQTEIVKGLTKEIATKPVEVLSLLQPAIKVADMAIKIGRSMDRGMSL
;
A
#
# COMPACT_ATOMS: atom_id res chain seq x y z
N MET A 1 -2.88 -9.33 -9.55
CA MET A 1 -4.35 -9.06 -9.62
C MET A 1 -5.02 -9.52 -8.34
N ILE A 2 -6.08 -8.84 -7.90
CA ILE A 2 -6.83 -9.17 -6.67
C ILE A 2 -8.31 -9.10 -6.99
N SER A 3 -9.13 -10.00 -6.40
CA SER A 3 -10.59 -9.88 -6.44
C SER A 3 -11.22 -10.11 -5.08
N LYS A 4 -12.37 -9.45 -4.88
CA LYS A 4 -13.28 -9.66 -3.76
C LYS A 4 -14.69 -9.81 -4.31
N ALA A 5 -15.47 -10.75 -3.77
CA ALA A 5 -16.86 -10.94 -4.14
C ALA A 5 -17.71 -11.26 -2.91
N ASN A 6 -18.90 -10.70 -2.87
CA ASN A 6 -19.89 -10.95 -1.81
C ASN A 6 -21.29 -11.05 -2.43
N ALA A 7 -22.13 -11.92 -1.85
CA ALA A 7 -23.55 -11.97 -2.14
C ALA A 7 -24.29 -10.91 -1.29
N THR A 8 -25.19 -10.17 -1.90
CA THR A 8 -25.98 -9.08 -1.30
C THR A 8 -27.40 -9.09 -1.81
N LYS A 9 -28.30 -8.33 -1.19
CA LYS A 9 -29.66 -8.11 -1.71
C LYS A 9 -29.70 -7.20 -2.95
N GLY A 10 -28.58 -6.53 -3.27
CA GLY A 10 -28.54 -5.48 -4.28
C GLY A 10 -29.30 -4.21 -3.85
N SER A 11 -28.92 -3.07 -4.37
CA SER A 11 -29.64 -1.80 -4.21
C SER A 11 -29.36 -0.87 -5.37
N ALA A 12 -30.33 -0.02 -5.73
CA ALA A 12 -30.17 1.03 -6.74
C ALA A 12 -29.00 1.97 -6.37
N ALA A 13 -28.88 2.34 -5.10
CA ALA A 13 -27.80 3.19 -4.62
C ALA A 13 -26.40 2.58 -4.83
N ALA A 14 -26.24 1.26 -4.71
CA ALA A 14 -24.97 0.60 -4.97
C ALA A 14 -24.64 0.59 -6.48
N ILE A 15 -25.65 0.46 -7.34
CA ILE A 15 -25.50 0.55 -8.79
C ILE A 15 -25.12 1.98 -9.17
N ASP A 16 -25.88 2.97 -8.72
CA ASP A 16 -25.59 4.39 -8.98
C ASP A 16 -24.19 4.78 -8.49
N TYR A 17 -23.75 4.20 -7.37
CA TYR A 17 -22.43 4.47 -6.82
C TYR A 17 -21.30 4.08 -7.77
N ILE A 18 -21.40 2.96 -8.47
CA ILE A 18 -20.36 2.53 -9.43
C ILE A 18 -20.44 3.28 -10.75
N MET A 19 -21.61 3.87 -11.08
CA MET A 19 -21.85 4.63 -12.31
C MET A 19 -21.44 6.11 -12.20
N LYS A 20 -21.13 6.64 -10.99
CA LYS A 20 -20.86 8.06 -10.76
C LYS A 20 -19.64 8.56 -11.53
N GLU A 21 -19.82 9.51 -12.41
CA GLU A 21 -18.77 10.17 -13.22
C GLU A 21 -17.70 10.87 -12.36
N GLU A 22 -18.07 11.40 -11.17
CA GLU A 22 -17.14 12.05 -10.24
C GLU A 22 -15.93 11.18 -9.86
N LYS A 23 -16.02 9.87 -10.13
CA LYS A 23 -14.96 8.89 -9.84
C LYS A 23 -14.06 8.60 -11.03
N GLN A 24 -14.12 9.43 -12.11
CA GLN A 24 -13.48 9.10 -13.39
C GLN A 24 -13.82 7.66 -13.79
N SER A 25 -15.11 7.31 -13.67
CA SER A 25 -15.64 6.01 -14.00
C SER A 25 -16.12 5.98 -15.45
N TYR A 26 -16.03 4.81 -16.04
CA TYR A 26 -16.67 4.54 -17.32
C TYR A 26 -17.21 3.11 -17.35
N GLU A 27 -18.27 2.92 -18.12
CA GLU A 27 -18.82 1.60 -18.36
C GLU A 27 -17.86 0.75 -19.18
N LEU A 28 -17.50 -0.41 -18.67
CA LEU A 28 -16.60 -1.35 -19.33
C LEU A 28 -17.35 -2.47 -20.04
N TYR A 29 -18.35 -3.02 -19.37
CA TYR A 29 -19.10 -4.17 -19.84
C TYR A 29 -20.54 -4.16 -19.29
N ARG A 30 -21.46 -4.65 -20.10
CA ARG A 30 -22.86 -4.83 -19.76
C ARG A 30 -23.37 -6.10 -20.43
N ASN A 31 -24.15 -6.90 -19.73
CA ASN A 31 -24.77 -8.09 -20.27
C ASN A 31 -26.23 -8.18 -19.84
N ASP A 32 -27.11 -8.29 -20.82
CA ASP A 32 -28.57 -8.48 -20.67
C ASP A 32 -29.23 -7.48 -19.71
N VAL A 33 -28.84 -6.20 -19.82
CA VAL A 33 -29.34 -5.06 -19.05
C VAL A 33 -29.36 -3.82 -19.94
N ILE A 34 -30.46 -3.06 -19.95
CA ILE A 34 -30.64 -1.86 -20.74
C ILE A 34 -30.83 -0.57 -19.94
N GLY A 35 -31.21 -0.67 -18.68
CA GLY A 35 -31.46 0.45 -17.77
C GLY A 35 -30.27 1.40 -17.66
N GLN A 36 -30.54 2.71 -17.53
CA GLN A 36 -29.54 3.76 -17.55
C GLN A 36 -29.20 4.32 -16.15
N ASN A 37 -29.89 3.87 -15.11
CA ASN A 37 -29.66 4.25 -13.73
C ASN A 37 -29.88 3.07 -12.79
N GLY A 38 -29.49 3.22 -11.52
CA GLY A 38 -29.54 2.15 -10.55
C GLY A 38 -30.95 1.60 -10.30
N SER A 39 -31.98 2.42 -10.39
CA SER A 39 -33.36 1.99 -10.20
C SER A 39 -33.86 1.13 -11.35
N GLU A 40 -33.58 1.54 -12.59
CA GLU A 40 -33.95 0.79 -13.79
C GLU A 40 -33.24 -0.57 -13.85
N ILE A 41 -31.91 -0.57 -13.67
CA ILE A 41 -31.09 -1.78 -13.67
C ILE A 41 -31.55 -2.76 -12.56
N LEU A 42 -31.82 -2.23 -11.36
CA LEU A 42 -32.30 -3.06 -10.26
C LEU A 42 -33.69 -3.63 -10.57
N SER A 43 -34.56 -2.88 -11.25
CA SER A 43 -35.87 -3.38 -11.67
C SER A 43 -35.74 -4.58 -12.62
N GLU A 44 -34.89 -4.48 -13.64
CA GLU A 44 -34.58 -5.58 -14.56
C GLU A 44 -34.02 -6.80 -13.82
N PHE A 45 -33.11 -6.59 -12.86
CA PHE A 45 -32.64 -7.69 -12.01
C PHE A 45 -33.79 -8.33 -11.23
N ARG A 46 -34.70 -7.52 -10.68
CA ARG A 46 -35.83 -8.01 -9.87
C ARG A 46 -36.81 -8.86 -10.68
N GLU A 47 -37.01 -8.58 -11.97
CA GLU A 47 -37.83 -9.41 -12.84
C GLU A 47 -37.31 -10.86 -12.91
N VAL A 48 -36.00 -11.03 -13.13
CA VAL A 48 -35.36 -12.36 -13.14
C VAL A 48 -35.29 -12.93 -11.72
N GLN A 49 -35.02 -12.13 -10.70
CA GLN A 49 -34.94 -12.57 -9.32
C GLN A 49 -36.26 -13.07 -8.77
N ALA A 50 -37.39 -12.57 -9.27
CA ALA A 50 -38.72 -13.04 -8.90
C ALA A 50 -38.98 -14.53 -9.23
N MET A 51 -38.21 -15.08 -10.15
CA MET A 51 -38.27 -16.53 -10.45
C MET A 51 -37.69 -17.42 -9.33
N ASN A 52 -37.04 -16.83 -8.31
CA ASN A 52 -36.44 -17.55 -7.18
C ASN A 52 -36.69 -16.85 -5.85
N GLU A 53 -37.83 -17.15 -5.22
CA GLU A 53 -38.24 -16.53 -3.96
C GLU A 53 -37.38 -16.97 -2.76
N ASN A 54 -36.66 -18.09 -2.86
CA ASN A 54 -35.85 -18.63 -1.77
C ASN A 54 -34.47 -17.91 -1.64
N CYS A 55 -34.02 -17.20 -2.68
CA CYS A 55 -32.70 -16.54 -2.69
C CYS A 55 -32.83 -15.10 -2.23
N THR A 56 -32.47 -14.81 -0.97
CA THR A 56 -32.52 -13.47 -0.42
C THR A 56 -31.35 -12.59 -0.82
N ASN A 57 -30.11 -13.14 -0.88
CA ASN A 57 -28.90 -12.46 -1.35
C ASN A 57 -28.69 -12.75 -2.84
N ASN A 58 -29.51 -12.16 -3.66
CA ASN A 58 -29.68 -12.48 -5.08
C ASN A 58 -28.83 -11.65 -6.04
N THR A 59 -27.88 -10.88 -5.52
CA THR A 59 -26.97 -10.03 -6.30
C THR A 59 -25.54 -10.26 -5.82
N PHE A 60 -24.58 -10.36 -6.74
CA PHE A 60 -23.17 -10.32 -6.44
C PHE A 60 -22.60 -8.89 -6.62
N SER A 61 -21.85 -8.46 -5.62
CA SER A 61 -20.97 -7.29 -5.70
C SER A 61 -19.53 -7.78 -5.76
N ILE A 62 -18.85 -7.48 -6.86
CA ILE A 62 -17.50 -7.97 -7.15
C ILE A 62 -16.60 -6.76 -7.43
N VAL A 63 -15.37 -6.80 -6.91
CA VAL A 63 -14.32 -5.83 -7.24
C VAL A 63 -13.12 -6.62 -7.76
N LEU A 64 -12.72 -6.33 -8.99
CA LEU A 64 -11.52 -6.86 -9.61
C LEU A 64 -10.49 -5.75 -9.77
N SER A 65 -9.30 -5.91 -9.20
CA SER A 65 -8.22 -4.94 -9.25
C SER A 65 -7.03 -5.54 -9.98
N PRO A 66 -6.76 -5.11 -11.21
CA PRO A 66 -5.53 -5.46 -11.92
C PRO A 66 -4.29 -4.98 -11.18
N ASN A 67 -3.13 -5.47 -11.55
CA ASN A 67 -1.87 -4.98 -10.98
C ASN A 67 -1.55 -3.59 -11.53
N ASN A 68 -1.23 -2.63 -10.65
CA ASN A 68 -0.90 -1.26 -11.03
C ASN A 68 0.52 -1.06 -11.56
N ASP A 69 1.36 -2.08 -11.51
CA ASP A 69 2.73 -2.01 -12.05
C ASP A 69 2.72 -1.95 -13.60
N VAL A 70 1.56 -2.17 -14.21
CA VAL A 70 1.35 -2.15 -15.67
C VAL A 70 0.13 -1.28 -15.98
N VAL A 71 0.25 -0.47 -17.04
CA VAL A 71 -0.90 0.27 -17.59
C VAL A 71 -1.74 -0.69 -18.42
N HIS A 72 -3.01 -0.80 -18.10
CA HIS A 72 -3.94 -1.67 -18.79
C HIS A 72 -4.83 -0.85 -19.75
N ASN A 73 -4.93 -1.29 -20.99
CA ASN A 73 -5.88 -0.71 -21.95
C ASN A 73 -7.31 -1.25 -21.74
N ARG A 74 -8.29 -0.60 -22.35
CA ARG A 74 -9.72 -0.95 -22.21
C ARG A 74 -10.01 -2.40 -22.64
N GLN A 75 -9.37 -2.89 -23.69
CA GLN A 75 -9.62 -4.25 -24.21
C GLN A 75 -9.09 -5.32 -23.24
N GLU A 76 -7.94 -5.07 -22.61
CA GLU A 76 -7.39 -5.96 -21.58
C GLU A 76 -8.30 -6.01 -20.35
N LEU A 77 -8.77 -4.84 -19.87
CA LEU A 77 -9.70 -4.78 -18.73
C LEU A 77 -11.02 -5.50 -19.05
N LEU A 78 -11.53 -5.34 -20.27
CA LEU A 78 -12.73 -6.04 -20.73
C LEU A 78 -12.51 -7.56 -20.72
N ARG A 79 -11.43 -8.04 -21.30
CA ARG A 79 -11.08 -9.47 -21.29
C ARG A 79 -10.97 -10.02 -19.87
N TYR A 80 -10.25 -9.33 -18.97
CA TYR A 80 -10.16 -9.77 -17.56
C TYR A 80 -11.51 -9.84 -16.88
N THR A 81 -12.42 -8.91 -17.20
CA THR A 81 -13.79 -8.90 -16.66
C THR A 81 -14.58 -10.10 -17.16
N GLN A 82 -14.55 -10.37 -18.45
CA GLN A 82 -15.25 -11.50 -19.07
C GLN A 82 -14.71 -12.84 -18.58
N ASP A 83 -13.38 -13.00 -18.52
CA ASP A 83 -12.73 -14.21 -17.98
C ASP A 83 -13.09 -14.41 -16.51
N HIS A 84 -13.17 -13.31 -15.74
CA HIS A 84 -13.55 -13.38 -14.33
C HIS A 84 -15.00 -13.81 -14.15
N LEU A 85 -15.92 -13.23 -14.89
CA LEU A 85 -17.33 -13.63 -14.91
C LEU A 85 -17.48 -15.12 -15.30
N LYS A 86 -16.79 -15.54 -16.36
CA LYS A 86 -16.79 -16.94 -16.82
C LYS A 86 -16.24 -17.88 -15.75
N ASN A 87 -15.11 -17.57 -15.12
CA ASN A 87 -14.53 -18.40 -14.05
C ASN A 87 -15.44 -18.49 -12.81
N LEU A 88 -16.35 -17.53 -12.62
CA LEU A 88 -17.33 -17.51 -11.56
C LEU A 88 -18.68 -18.15 -11.97
N GLY A 89 -18.85 -18.53 -13.24
CA GLY A 89 -20.09 -19.07 -13.78
C GLY A 89 -21.20 -18.03 -13.99
N LEU A 90 -20.79 -16.78 -14.22
CA LEU A 90 -21.68 -15.62 -14.38
C LEU A 90 -21.70 -15.09 -15.82
N GLU A 91 -21.14 -15.81 -16.78
CA GLU A 91 -21.01 -15.34 -18.17
C GLU A 91 -22.34 -15.02 -18.85
N ASN A 92 -23.42 -15.68 -18.45
CA ASN A 92 -24.76 -15.51 -19.01
C ASN A 92 -25.72 -14.76 -18.08
N ASN A 93 -25.26 -14.32 -16.92
CA ASN A 93 -26.10 -13.60 -15.97
C ASN A 93 -26.15 -12.11 -16.31
N GLN A 94 -27.26 -11.45 -16.00
CA GLN A 94 -27.36 -9.99 -16.06
C GLN A 94 -26.25 -9.36 -15.24
N CYS A 95 -25.50 -8.44 -15.83
CA CYS A 95 -24.46 -7.71 -15.10
C CYS A 95 -24.09 -6.38 -15.73
N ILE A 96 -23.50 -5.52 -14.91
CA ILE A 96 -22.82 -4.29 -15.33
C ILE A 96 -21.43 -4.26 -14.70
N ALA A 97 -20.47 -3.70 -15.42
CA ALA A 97 -19.11 -3.50 -14.94
C ALA A 97 -18.61 -2.09 -15.26
N TYR A 98 -18.07 -1.40 -14.27
CA TYR A 98 -17.52 -0.06 -14.36
C TYR A 98 -16.08 -0.02 -13.88
N VAL A 99 -15.22 0.71 -14.60
CA VAL A 99 -13.83 0.99 -14.19
C VAL A 99 -13.79 2.28 -13.40
N HIS A 100 -13.12 2.27 -12.27
CA HIS A 100 -12.80 3.45 -11.45
C HIS A 100 -11.30 3.72 -11.48
N GLN A 101 -10.90 4.97 -11.78
CA GLN A 101 -9.49 5.40 -11.89
C GLN A 101 -9.11 6.53 -10.93
N ASN A 102 -10.02 6.95 -10.05
CA ASN A 102 -9.81 8.06 -9.11
C ASN A 102 -8.93 7.72 -7.90
N THR A 103 -8.42 6.51 -7.82
CA THR A 103 -7.51 6.04 -6.76
C THR A 103 -6.14 5.69 -7.36
N LYS A 104 -5.16 5.47 -6.49
CA LYS A 104 -3.82 5.00 -6.91
C LYS A 104 -3.85 3.66 -7.68
N ALA A 105 -4.99 2.98 -7.66
CA ALA A 105 -5.19 1.68 -8.26
C ALA A 105 -6.47 1.66 -9.11
N THR A 106 -6.39 1.10 -10.32
CA THR A 106 -7.56 0.81 -11.16
C THR A 106 -8.39 -0.29 -10.52
N HIS A 107 -9.70 -0.05 -10.40
CA HIS A 107 -10.67 -1.02 -9.91
C HIS A 107 -11.80 -1.21 -10.92
N ILE A 108 -12.18 -2.46 -11.14
CA ILE A 108 -13.36 -2.82 -11.91
C ILE A 108 -14.43 -3.27 -10.92
N HIS A 109 -15.50 -2.51 -10.82
CA HIS A 109 -16.66 -2.87 -10.02
C HIS A 109 -17.66 -3.59 -10.90
N ILE A 110 -18.11 -4.77 -10.48
CA ILE A 110 -19.08 -5.57 -11.21
C ILE A 110 -20.26 -5.83 -10.26
N ILE A 111 -21.47 -5.55 -10.74
CA ILE A 111 -22.71 -5.95 -10.09
C ILE A 111 -23.39 -6.92 -11.03
N ALA A 112 -23.65 -8.13 -10.54
CA ALA A 112 -24.23 -9.22 -11.31
C ALA A 112 -25.44 -9.83 -10.62
N ASN A 113 -26.47 -10.16 -11.38
CA ASN A 113 -27.58 -10.92 -10.88
C ASN A 113 -27.13 -12.36 -10.59
N ARG A 114 -27.42 -12.82 -9.39
CA ARG A 114 -27.08 -14.18 -8.96
C ARG A 114 -28.04 -15.23 -9.53
N ILE A 115 -29.24 -14.80 -9.92
CA ILE A 115 -30.26 -15.66 -10.51
C ILE A 115 -30.05 -15.65 -12.03
N ASP A 116 -29.99 -16.81 -12.65
CA ASP A 116 -29.91 -16.97 -14.09
C ASP A 116 -31.27 -16.85 -14.77
N GLU A 117 -31.30 -16.86 -16.09
CA GLU A 117 -32.52 -16.81 -16.92
C GLU A 117 -33.53 -17.98 -16.67
N LYS A 118 -33.08 -19.05 -16.00
CA LYS A 118 -33.89 -20.22 -15.63
C LYS A 118 -34.37 -20.19 -14.18
N GLY A 119 -34.16 -19.08 -13.49
CA GLY A 119 -34.51 -18.91 -12.07
C GLY A 119 -33.59 -19.65 -11.09
N LYS A 120 -32.46 -20.18 -11.54
CA LYS A 120 -31.52 -20.88 -10.66
C LYS A 120 -30.53 -19.88 -10.03
N ALA A 121 -30.42 -19.96 -8.70
CA ALA A 121 -29.41 -19.19 -7.98
C ALA A 121 -28.03 -19.85 -8.11
N LEU A 122 -27.03 -19.08 -8.49
CA LEU A 122 -25.64 -19.51 -8.43
C LEU A 122 -25.24 -19.73 -6.96
N ASP A 123 -24.51 -20.80 -6.67
CA ASP A 123 -24.01 -21.09 -5.34
C ASP A 123 -22.97 -20.04 -4.90
N ASP A 124 -23.27 -19.32 -3.80
CA ASP A 124 -22.41 -18.29 -3.21
C ASP A 124 -21.43 -18.83 -2.16
N SER A 125 -21.45 -20.14 -1.91
CA SER A 125 -20.50 -20.77 -0.99
C SER A 125 -19.07 -20.50 -1.45
N TYR A 126 -18.30 -19.90 -0.55
CA TYR A 126 -16.91 -19.53 -0.82
C TYR A 126 -16.69 -18.59 -2.02
N ILE A 127 -17.69 -17.79 -2.39
CA ILE A 127 -17.61 -16.90 -3.56
C ILE A 127 -16.39 -15.97 -3.50
N GLY A 128 -16.03 -15.46 -2.33
CA GLY A 128 -14.82 -14.66 -2.14
C GLY A 128 -13.52 -15.42 -2.43
N PHE A 129 -13.48 -16.71 -2.12
CA PHE A 129 -12.35 -17.58 -2.44
C PHE A 129 -12.32 -17.94 -3.93
N LYS A 130 -13.47 -18.25 -4.53
CA LYS A 130 -13.61 -18.48 -5.98
C LYS A 130 -13.15 -17.25 -6.77
N ALA A 131 -13.56 -16.03 -6.35
CA ALA A 131 -13.15 -14.76 -6.97
C ALA A 131 -11.63 -14.52 -6.87
N LYS A 132 -11.04 -14.80 -5.71
CA LYS A 132 -9.58 -14.69 -5.51
C LYS A 132 -8.81 -15.66 -6.42
N ASN A 133 -9.24 -16.91 -6.53
CA ASN A 133 -8.61 -17.91 -7.38
C ASN A 133 -8.74 -17.55 -8.87
N SER A 134 -9.92 -17.06 -9.28
CA SER A 134 -10.12 -16.55 -10.65
C SER A 134 -9.17 -15.39 -10.96
N ALA A 135 -9.03 -14.42 -10.08
CA ALA A 135 -8.10 -13.31 -10.27
C ALA A 135 -6.63 -13.78 -10.35
N GLU A 136 -6.25 -14.78 -9.57
CA GLU A 136 -4.90 -15.38 -9.61
C GLU A 136 -4.66 -16.10 -10.93
N LYS A 137 -5.63 -16.91 -11.39
CA LYS A 137 -5.60 -17.60 -12.70
C LYS A 137 -5.42 -16.59 -13.85
N ILE A 138 -6.25 -15.54 -13.90
CA ILE A 138 -6.16 -14.50 -14.93
C ILE A 138 -4.79 -13.80 -14.89
N ALA A 139 -4.25 -13.52 -13.70
CA ALA A 139 -2.93 -12.93 -13.56
C ALA A 139 -1.85 -13.83 -14.18
N LEU A 140 -1.85 -15.12 -13.89
CA LEU A 140 -0.89 -16.10 -14.44
C LEU A 140 -1.00 -16.21 -15.97
N GLU A 141 -2.21 -16.35 -16.50
CA GLU A 141 -2.47 -16.48 -17.95
C GLU A 141 -2.03 -15.24 -18.74
N ASN A 142 -2.02 -14.07 -18.11
CA ASN A 142 -1.61 -12.80 -18.73
C ASN A 142 -0.20 -12.33 -18.33
N GLY A 143 0.60 -13.16 -17.65
CA GLY A 143 1.96 -12.80 -17.22
C GLY A 143 2.02 -11.67 -16.19
N LEU A 144 0.93 -11.42 -15.48
CA LEU A 144 0.84 -10.40 -14.43
C LEU A 144 1.27 -10.99 -13.09
N LYS A 145 1.77 -10.13 -12.20
CA LYS A 145 2.06 -10.55 -10.82
C LYS A 145 0.80 -10.99 -10.10
N THR A 146 0.89 -12.12 -9.43
CA THR A 146 -0.19 -12.62 -8.56
C THR A 146 -0.24 -11.83 -7.24
N ALA A 147 -1.36 -11.92 -6.54
CA ALA A 147 -1.48 -11.33 -5.20
C ALA A 147 -0.49 -11.91 -4.20
N LYS A 148 -0.12 -13.19 -4.36
CA LYS A 148 0.86 -13.89 -3.54
C LYS A 148 2.27 -13.33 -3.77
N GLU A 149 2.69 -13.17 -5.02
CA GLU A 149 3.99 -12.58 -5.38
C GLU A 149 4.13 -11.14 -4.84
N VAL A 150 3.13 -10.30 -5.06
CA VAL A 150 3.13 -8.91 -4.54
C VAL A 150 3.22 -8.88 -3.00
N ARG A 151 2.57 -9.83 -2.32
CA ARG A 151 2.66 -9.94 -0.86
C ARG A 151 4.06 -10.36 -0.41
N GLN A 152 4.67 -11.33 -1.07
CA GLN A 152 6.03 -11.78 -0.79
C GLN A 152 7.05 -10.66 -1.03
N GLU A 153 6.96 -9.94 -2.14
CA GLU A 153 7.83 -8.79 -2.43
C GLU A 153 7.73 -7.72 -1.33
N LYS A 154 6.51 -7.40 -0.89
CA LYS A 154 6.30 -6.44 0.22
C LYS A 154 6.87 -6.94 1.55
N GLU A 155 6.78 -8.21 1.83
CA GLU A 155 7.32 -8.81 3.05
C GLU A 155 8.85 -8.80 3.04
N ILE A 156 9.47 -9.15 1.91
CA ILE A 156 10.91 -9.06 1.71
C ILE A 156 11.38 -7.61 1.89
N SER A 157 10.73 -6.64 1.22
CA SER A 157 11.07 -5.23 1.36
C SER A 157 10.99 -4.76 2.81
N ARG A 158 9.91 -5.08 3.52
CA ARG A 158 9.75 -4.73 4.95
C ARG A 158 10.83 -5.34 5.83
N THR A 159 11.25 -6.57 5.53
CA THR A 159 12.31 -7.25 6.29
C THR A 159 13.65 -6.59 6.07
N LEU A 160 13.98 -6.26 4.81
CA LEU A 160 15.20 -5.53 4.45
C LEU A 160 15.23 -4.14 5.10
N ASP A 161 14.12 -3.39 5.04
CA ASP A 161 13.99 -2.08 5.70
C ASP A 161 14.21 -2.19 7.22
N LYS A 162 13.69 -3.25 7.83
CA LYS A 162 13.84 -3.49 9.27
C LYS A 162 15.29 -3.78 9.66
N GLU A 163 15.98 -4.61 8.90
CA GLU A 163 17.40 -4.93 9.16
C GLU A 163 18.29 -3.71 8.90
N LEU A 164 18.08 -2.98 7.80
CA LEU A 164 18.79 -1.74 7.50
C LEU A 164 18.60 -0.70 8.62
N ASN A 165 17.36 -0.51 9.08
CA ASN A 165 17.06 0.39 10.18
C ASN A 165 17.72 -0.04 11.48
N LYS A 166 17.85 -1.34 11.74
CA LYS A 166 18.54 -1.89 12.92
C LYS A 166 20.03 -1.59 12.88
N GLU A 167 20.67 -1.83 11.73
CA GLU A 167 22.10 -1.53 11.54
C GLU A 167 22.38 -0.04 11.66
N LEU A 168 21.55 0.80 11.02
CA LEU A 168 21.67 2.25 11.08
C LEU A 168 21.51 2.76 12.52
N LYS A 169 20.52 2.28 13.26
CA LYS A 169 20.34 2.62 14.68
C LYS A 169 21.55 2.22 15.52
N ALA A 170 22.16 1.07 15.25
CA ALA A 170 23.35 0.61 15.96
C ALA A 170 24.57 1.51 15.67
N ASP A 171 24.74 1.94 14.42
CA ASP A 171 25.79 2.88 14.03
C ASP A 171 25.59 4.27 14.68
N ILE A 172 24.36 4.81 14.60
CA ILE A 172 24.02 6.07 15.26
C ILE A 172 24.26 5.98 16.76
N TYR A 173 23.95 4.85 17.39
CA TYR A 173 24.19 4.63 18.82
C TYR A 173 25.69 4.62 19.16
N LYS A 174 26.55 4.03 18.32
CA LYS A 174 28.01 4.11 18.47
C LYS A 174 28.49 5.57 18.39
N LYS A 175 28.05 6.31 17.37
CA LYS A 175 28.36 7.75 17.18
C LYS A 175 27.89 8.57 18.38
N HIS A 176 26.67 8.30 18.89
CA HIS A 176 26.12 8.94 20.08
C HIS A 176 27.02 8.73 21.31
N ASN A 177 27.38 7.47 21.62
CA ASN A 177 28.19 7.16 22.80
C ASN A 177 29.57 7.84 22.77
N ILE A 178 30.20 7.88 21.60
CA ILE A 178 31.49 8.60 21.44
C ILE A 178 31.27 10.11 21.66
N SER A 179 30.23 10.68 21.06
CA SER A 179 29.96 12.12 21.14
C SER A 179 29.59 12.56 22.57
N VAL A 180 28.80 11.77 23.31
CA VAL A 180 28.46 12.04 24.70
C VAL A 180 29.70 12.03 25.59
N LYS A 181 30.58 11.04 25.46
CA LYS A 181 31.84 10.98 26.22
C LYS A 181 32.77 12.18 26.02
N GLN A 182 32.66 12.82 24.87
CA GLN A 182 33.52 13.94 24.46
C GLN A 182 32.86 15.31 24.64
N SER A 183 31.65 15.41 25.19
CA SER A 183 30.91 16.63 25.35
C SER A 183 30.52 16.86 26.80
N ARG A 184 30.41 18.14 27.19
CA ARG A 184 29.90 18.56 28.51
C ARG A 184 28.57 19.28 28.39
N THR A 185 28.27 19.82 27.18
CA THR A 185 27.04 20.56 26.90
C THR A 185 26.31 19.93 25.70
N PHE A 186 24.99 20.16 25.64
CA PHE A 186 24.21 19.66 24.52
C PHE A 186 24.61 20.31 23.16
N PRO A 187 24.90 21.60 23.05
CA PRO A 187 25.46 22.17 21.82
C PRO A 187 26.76 21.50 21.34
N GLU A 188 27.70 21.22 22.25
CA GLU A 188 28.92 20.46 21.90
C GLU A 188 28.60 19.07 21.38
N TYR A 189 27.65 18.37 22.03
CA TYR A 189 27.17 17.07 21.57
C TYR A 189 26.56 17.18 20.14
N MET A 190 25.70 18.17 19.90
CA MET A 190 25.13 18.41 18.56
C MET A 190 26.20 18.59 17.50
N GLN A 191 27.23 19.41 17.79
CA GLN A 191 28.33 19.65 16.87
C GLN A 191 29.15 18.38 16.58
N LYS A 192 29.42 17.56 17.61
CA LYS A 192 30.14 16.30 17.44
C LYS A 192 29.35 15.26 16.65
N MET A 193 28.04 15.18 16.87
CA MET A 193 27.14 14.34 16.06
C MET A 193 27.10 14.82 14.61
N TYR A 194 27.03 16.15 14.38
CA TYR A 194 27.03 16.73 13.04
C TYR A 194 28.31 16.37 12.27
N ASN A 195 29.47 16.43 12.90
CA ASN A 195 30.76 16.05 12.30
C ASN A 195 30.85 14.54 11.97
N LYS A 196 29.98 13.71 12.60
CA LYS A 196 29.85 12.28 12.33
C LYS A 196 28.71 11.94 11.36
N GLY A 197 28.16 12.95 10.68
CA GLY A 197 27.10 12.77 9.69
C GLY A 197 25.68 12.68 10.29
N CYS A 198 25.50 13.03 11.56
CA CYS A 198 24.18 13.00 12.21
C CYS A 198 23.75 14.40 12.65
N ARG A 199 22.62 14.92 12.12
CA ARG A 199 22.02 16.17 12.57
C ARG A 199 21.07 15.90 13.74
N ILE A 200 21.14 16.73 14.77
CA ILE A 200 20.26 16.66 15.95
C ILE A 200 19.21 17.76 15.84
N GLU A 201 17.93 17.37 15.95
CA GLU A 201 16.80 18.28 15.96
C GLU A 201 16.11 18.25 17.32
N PRO A 202 16.22 19.33 18.14
CA PRO A 202 15.54 19.42 19.42
C PRO A 202 14.01 19.47 19.25
N THR A 203 13.28 18.73 20.08
CA THR A 203 11.82 18.78 20.16
C THR A 203 11.42 19.66 21.35
N ILE A 204 10.85 20.83 21.06
CA ILE A 204 10.47 21.83 22.06
C ILE A 204 8.94 21.90 22.12
N ASN A 205 8.37 21.93 23.33
CA ASN A 205 6.92 22.08 23.52
C ASN A 205 6.46 23.53 23.32
N LYS A 206 5.12 23.74 23.34
CA LYS A 206 4.54 25.09 23.21
C LYS A 206 4.99 26.07 24.29
N GLY A 207 5.43 25.60 25.44
CA GLY A 207 5.98 26.42 26.53
C GLY A 207 7.48 26.65 26.47
N GLY A 208 8.14 26.36 25.34
CA GLY A 208 9.58 26.59 25.16
C GLY A 208 10.50 25.57 25.84
N LYS A 209 9.96 24.50 26.46
CA LYS A 209 10.73 23.49 27.17
C LYS A 209 11.15 22.36 26.23
N LEU A 210 12.42 21.98 26.26
CA LEU A 210 12.96 20.82 25.54
C LEU A 210 12.36 19.53 26.09
N GLN A 211 11.72 18.74 25.24
CA GLN A 211 11.12 17.44 25.58
C GLN A 211 11.95 16.25 25.14
N GLY A 212 12.77 16.43 24.11
CA GLY A 212 13.58 15.39 23.53
C GLY A 212 14.28 15.89 22.28
N PHE A 213 14.79 15.00 21.47
CA PHE A 213 15.39 15.32 20.19
C PHE A 213 15.29 14.13 19.23
N ARG A 214 15.36 14.46 17.95
CA ARG A 214 15.48 13.52 16.84
C ARG A 214 16.91 13.52 16.31
N ILE A 215 17.34 12.40 15.78
CA ILE A 215 18.66 12.22 15.17
C ILE A 215 18.42 11.87 13.71
N TYR A 216 18.83 12.77 12.83
CA TYR A 216 18.76 12.64 11.38
C TYR A 216 20.11 12.15 10.86
N ASP A 217 20.15 11.00 10.20
CA ASP A 217 21.36 10.53 9.53
C ASP A 217 21.45 11.11 8.13
N LYS A 218 22.55 11.82 7.83
CA LYS A 218 22.71 12.55 6.56
C LYS A 218 22.87 11.62 5.35
N MET A 219 23.41 10.42 5.56
CA MET A 219 23.67 9.50 4.45
C MET A 219 22.40 8.80 3.99
N SER A 220 21.61 8.26 4.94
CA SER A 220 20.39 7.53 4.63
C SER A 220 19.17 8.43 4.42
N GLY A 221 19.23 9.70 4.89
CA GLY A 221 18.09 10.59 4.91
C GLY A 221 17.02 10.24 5.95
N LEU A 222 17.25 9.24 6.79
CA LEU A 222 16.31 8.79 7.81
C LEU A 222 16.51 9.52 9.12
N ASP A 223 15.41 9.70 9.88
CA ASP A 223 15.42 10.28 11.19
C ASP A 223 14.72 9.40 12.23
N PHE A 224 15.25 9.40 13.45
CA PHE A 224 14.74 8.60 14.56
C PHE A 224 14.61 9.46 15.81
N LYS A 225 13.60 9.20 16.65
CA LYS A 225 13.63 9.71 18.01
C LYS A 225 14.81 9.09 18.76
N ALA A 226 15.46 9.87 19.60
CA ALA A 226 16.59 9.35 20.40
C ALA A 226 16.24 8.05 21.15
N SER A 227 15.01 7.96 21.70
CA SER A 227 14.50 6.76 22.39
C SER A 227 14.27 5.56 21.48
N GLU A 228 14.02 5.78 20.18
CA GLU A 228 13.86 4.69 19.20
C GLU A 228 15.20 4.05 18.79
N ILE A 229 16.29 4.78 18.95
CA ILE A 229 17.64 4.28 18.68
C ILE A 229 18.09 3.38 19.85
N HIS A 230 18.07 3.92 21.07
CA HIS A 230 18.39 3.18 22.27
C HIS A 230 17.89 3.93 23.53
N LYS A 231 17.48 3.18 24.56
CA LYS A 231 17.01 3.78 25.83
C LYS A 231 18.01 4.76 26.47
N ASN A 232 19.30 4.57 26.25
CA ASN A 232 20.36 5.43 26.77
C ASN A 232 20.66 6.65 25.90
N CYS A 233 19.95 6.87 24.80
CA CYS A 233 20.07 8.08 23.98
C CYS A 233 19.16 9.23 24.46
N GLY A 234 18.25 8.96 25.37
CA GLY A 234 17.32 9.96 25.90
C GLY A 234 18.00 11.01 26.76
N MET A 235 17.36 12.19 26.91
CA MET A 235 17.86 13.32 27.70
C MET A 235 18.25 12.92 29.13
N LYS A 236 17.41 12.10 29.81
CA LYS A 236 17.68 11.65 31.18
C LYS A 236 19.04 10.97 31.29
N SER A 237 19.30 10.01 30.42
CA SER A 237 20.58 9.28 30.41
C SER A 237 21.76 10.19 30.04
N MET A 238 21.57 11.22 29.20
CA MET A 238 22.63 12.17 28.88
C MET A 238 22.96 13.08 30.08
N ILE A 239 21.95 13.50 30.84
CA ILE A 239 22.13 14.28 32.08
C ILE A 239 22.92 13.45 33.12
N GLU A 240 22.54 12.19 33.30
CA GLU A 240 23.25 11.24 34.17
C GLU A 240 24.74 11.07 33.79
N LYS A 241 25.04 11.21 32.48
CA LYS A 241 26.41 11.19 31.93
C LYS A 241 27.11 12.57 31.94
N GLY A 242 26.51 13.57 32.58
CA GLY A 242 27.11 14.88 32.77
C GLY A 242 26.89 15.88 31.65
N ILE A 243 26.01 15.64 30.71
CA ILE A 243 25.66 16.61 29.67
C ILE A 243 24.71 17.67 30.24
N SER A 244 25.14 18.94 30.21
CA SER A 244 24.31 20.07 30.58
C SER A 244 23.40 20.52 29.44
N PHE A 245 22.12 20.71 29.76
CA PHE A 245 21.10 21.30 28.86
C PHE A 245 20.77 22.77 29.23
N LYS A 246 21.55 23.38 30.14
CA LYS A 246 21.37 24.79 30.53
C LYS A 246 21.63 25.70 29.32
N GLY A 247 20.77 26.72 29.14
CA GLY A 247 20.92 27.71 28.04
C GLY A 247 20.14 27.37 26.77
N MET A 248 19.38 26.28 26.72
CA MET A 248 18.51 25.95 25.59
C MET A 248 17.09 26.52 25.71
N THR A 249 16.95 27.73 26.27
CA THR A 249 15.74 28.54 26.13
C THR A 249 15.87 29.35 24.84
N MET A 250 14.93 29.17 23.93
CA MET A 250 14.60 29.96 22.75
C MET A 250 15.58 31.12 22.37
N GLN A 251 16.82 30.83 22.01
CA GLN A 251 17.57 31.70 21.13
C GLN A 251 17.87 30.92 19.84
N THR A 252 16.86 30.89 19.02
CA THR A 252 16.61 30.01 17.88
C THR A 252 17.30 30.51 16.60
N GLU A 253 18.10 31.52 16.64
CA GLU A 253 18.71 32.09 15.41
C GLU A 253 19.86 31.24 14.86
N ILE A 254 20.59 30.56 15.73
CA ILE A 254 21.70 29.68 15.30
C ILE A 254 21.21 28.38 14.68
N VAL A 255 20.09 27.83 15.17
CA VAL A 255 19.51 26.58 14.62
C VAL A 255 18.81 26.86 13.30
N LYS A 256 18.17 28.02 13.12
CA LYS A 256 17.54 28.43 11.84
C LYS A 256 18.55 28.76 10.75
N GLY A 257 19.74 29.28 11.10
CA GLY A 257 20.82 29.56 10.15
C GLY A 257 21.40 28.28 9.54
N LEU A 258 21.64 27.24 10.35
CA LEU A 258 22.19 25.97 9.90
C LEU A 258 21.18 25.11 9.11
N THR A 259 19.87 25.30 9.30
CA THR A 259 18.85 24.56 8.57
C THR A 259 18.53 25.17 7.20
N LYS A 260 18.77 26.45 6.96
CA LYS A 260 18.51 27.12 5.66
C LYS A 260 19.55 26.84 4.58
N GLU A 261 20.80 26.60 4.93
CA GLU A 261 21.86 26.34 3.94
C GLU A 261 21.91 24.90 3.40
N ILE A 262 21.19 23.95 4.03
CA ILE A 262 21.27 22.52 3.69
C ILE A 262 20.02 22.02 2.95
N ALA A 263 19.00 22.87 2.74
CA ALA A 263 17.75 22.49 2.06
C ALA A 263 17.84 22.40 0.52
N THR A 264 19.00 22.61 -0.07
CA THR A 264 19.14 22.67 -1.54
C THR A 264 20.14 21.67 -2.10
N LYS A 265 19.89 20.38 -1.95
CA LYS A 265 20.30 19.34 -2.93
C LYS A 265 19.67 18.00 -2.55
N PRO A 266 18.78 17.41 -3.37
CA PRO A 266 18.43 16.00 -3.24
C PRO A 266 19.65 15.20 -3.69
N VAL A 267 20.33 14.56 -2.74
CA VAL A 267 21.40 13.63 -3.05
C VAL A 267 20.77 12.34 -3.60
N GLU A 268 21.32 11.88 -4.69
CA GLU A 268 21.01 10.62 -5.38
C GLU A 268 21.17 9.39 -4.46
N VAL A 269 20.25 9.23 -3.51
CA VAL A 269 20.19 8.03 -2.65
C VAL A 269 19.70 6.80 -3.43
N LEU A 270 19.00 7.03 -4.56
CA LEU A 270 18.54 5.92 -5.43
C LEU A 270 19.67 5.14 -6.08
N SER A 271 20.83 5.74 -6.32
CA SER A 271 21.96 5.05 -7.00
C SER A 271 22.69 4.06 -6.11
N LEU A 272 22.66 4.25 -4.79
CA LEU A 272 23.32 3.36 -3.82
C LEU A 272 22.46 2.14 -3.44
N LEU A 273 21.14 2.23 -3.64
CA LEU A 273 20.22 1.10 -3.41
C LEU A 273 20.06 0.19 -4.64
N GLN A 274 20.49 0.63 -5.82
CA GLN A 274 20.42 -0.14 -7.06
C GLN A 274 21.13 -1.52 -7.01
N PRO A 275 22.27 -1.71 -6.33
CA PRO A 275 22.87 -3.03 -6.20
C PRO A 275 22.03 -4.01 -5.39
N ALA A 276 21.41 -3.55 -4.29
CA ALA A 276 20.57 -4.39 -3.44
C ALA A 276 19.26 -4.80 -4.12
N ILE A 277 18.65 -3.89 -4.89
CA ILE A 277 17.46 -4.16 -5.70
C ILE A 277 17.78 -5.15 -6.82
N LYS A 278 18.94 -5.01 -7.49
CA LYS A 278 19.39 -5.97 -8.52
C LYS A 278 19.65 -7.37 -7.95
N VAL A 279 20.17 -7.48 -6.74
CA VAL A 279 20.40 -8.78 -6.08
C VAL A 279 19.06 -9.43 -5.70
N ALA A 280 18.08 -8.65 -5.21
CA ALA A 280 16.75 -9.14 -4.92
C ALA A 280 16.00 -9.60 -6.18
N ASP A 281 16.07 -8.84 -7.28
CA ASP A 281 15.50 -9.21 -8.59
C ASP A 281 16.18 -10.47 -9.17
N MET A 282 17.48 -10.63 -8.97
CA MET A 282 18.22 -11.82 -9.42
C MET A 282 17.86 -13.06 -8.59
N ALA A 283 17.68 -12.92 -7.28
CA ALA A 283 17.22 -13.99 -6.39
C ALA A 283 15.78 -14.45 -6.74
N ILE A 284 14.90 -13.52 -7.09
CA ILE A 284 13.53 -13.81 -7.54
C ILE A 284 13.55 -14.54 -8.90
N LYS A 285 14.41 -14.13 -9.83
CA LYS A 285 14.57 -14.81 -11.13
C LYS A 285 15.12 -16.23 -10.99
N ILE A 286 16.06 -16.45 -10.08
CA ILE A 286 16.63 -17.79 -9.80
C ILE A 286 15.56 -18.69 -9.17
N GLY A 287 14.76 -18.18 -8.21
CA GLY A 287 13.62 -18.91 -7.63
C GLY A 287 12.58 -19.34 -8.67
N ARG A 288 12.27 -18.47 -9.65
CA ARG A 288 11.34 -18.78 -10.75
C ARG A 288 11.88 -19.82 -11.74
N SER A 289 13.20 -19.91 -11.92
CA SER A 289 13.80 -20.92 -12.80
C SER A 289 13.82 -22.31 -12.17
N MET A 290 13.91 -22.38 -10.85
CA MET A 290 13.86 -23.65 -10.11
C MET A 290 12.45 -24.25 -10.03
N ASP A 291 11.42 -23.41 -9.88
CA ASP A 291 10.02 -23.88 -9.86
C ASP A 291 9.53 -24.39 -11.22
N ARG A 292 10.10 -23.92 -12.34
CA ARG A 292 9.77 -24.43 -13.69
C ARG A 292 10.52 -25.70 -14.07
N GLY A 293 11.53 -26.09 -13.32
CA GLY A 293 12.34 -27.29 -13.56
C GLY A 293 11.84 -28.54 -12.83
N MET A 294 10.81 -28.44 -11.99
CA MET A 294 10.26 -29.55 -11.20
C MET A 294 8.89 -30.05 -11.66
N SER A 295 8.47 -29.71 -12.87
CA SER A 295 7.29 -30.32 -13.52
C SER A 295 7.69 -30.91 -14.87
N LEU A 296 8.27 -32.08 -14.82
CA LEU A 296 8.35 -33.11 -15.86
C LEU A 296 7.96 -34.44 -15.24
#